data_aed29be36919f1cc2d00470ee3e7c64a
#
_entry.id   aed29be36919f1cc2d00470ee3e7c64a
#
_cell.length_a   1.000
_cell.length_b   1.000
_cell.length_c   1.000
_cell.angle_alpha   90.00
_cell.angle_beta   90.00
_cell.angle_gamma   90.00
#
_symmetry.space_group_name_H-M   'P 1'
#
loop_
_entity.id
_entity.type
_entity.pdbx_description
1 polymer ?
#
loop_
_entity_poly.entity_id
_entity_poly.type
_entity_poly.pdbx_seq_one_letter_code
_entity_poly.pdbx_strand_id
1 'polypeptide(L)'
;MTQALIAIFTLPSLADRIARIPEYFSKYSFVRNALLVAVLIALCSALLGVVLVLRRFSLIGDGLSHVAFGAATIAATLGIFDFSLTLPVTVLAAILILNTSEKRRIMGDAMIAIVSAASLAVGYLILDAGGGASNLGGDVCTALFGSSAILAIDTYELIFTAIVTAILVALTVIFYYKIFSISFDERFAKATGTKTEAYNLGIAIITAVVIVIGMRLAGALLMSALIVFPAMSAMKLCKSFKMTLIAAAIIAVFCAVFGVLLSILLETPVGATIAAVDILSYGAFAIAGRKG
;
A
#
# COMPACT_ATOMS: atom_id res chain seq x y z
N MET A 1 -2.49 11.46 37.69
CA MET A 1 -3.87 11.14 37.33
C MET A 1 -4.71 12.38 37.06
N THR A 2 -4.60 13.45 37.87
CA THR A 2 -5.31 14.73 37.69
C THR A 2 -4.94 15.52 36.45
N GLN A 3 -3.68 15.53 36.01
CA GLN A 3 -3.25 16.22 34.78
C GLN A 3 -3.76 15.57 33.50
N ALA A 4 -3.91 14.23 33.47
CA ALA A 4 -4.49 13.51 32.33
C ALA A 4 -6.00 13.77 32.19
N LEU A 5 -6.71 13.92 33.31
CA LEU A 5 -8.14 14.28 33.32
C LEU A 5 -8.37 15.74 32.86
N ILE A 6 -7.49 16.67 33.23
CA ILE A 6 -7.55 18.07 32.78
C ILE A 6 -7.26 18.16 31.28
N ALA A 7 -6.32 17.38 30.76
CA ALA A 7 -6.02 17.31 29.31
C ALA A 7 -7.21 16.80 28.50
N ILE A 8 -8.02 15.88 29.04
CA ILE A 8 -9.25 15.38 28.38
C ILE A 8 -10.35 16.46 28.35
N PHE A 9 -10.42 17.30 29.37
CA PHE A 9 -11.42 18.37 29.44
C PHE A 9 -11.05 19.65 28.68
N THR A 10 -9.76 19.85 28.33
CA THR A 10 -9.28 21.01 27.55
C THR A 10 -9.13 20.71 26.05
N LEU A 11 -9.45 19.49 25.61
CA LEU A 11 -9.49 19.18 24.19
C LEU A 11 -10.61 20.02 23.54
N PRO A 12 -10.31 20.78 22.46
CA PRO A 12 -11.35 21.50 21.72
C PRO A 12 -12.43 20.50 21.32
N SER A 13 -13.69 20.94 21.45
CA SER A 13 -14.82 20.05 21.15
C SER A 13 -14.69 19.49 19.75
N LEU A 14 -15.14 18.25 19.51
CA LEU A 14 -15.15 17.63 18.17
C LEU A 14 -15.77 18.56 17.13
N ALA A 15 -16.77 19.36 17.52
CA ALA A 15 -17.40 20.36 16.69
C ALA A 15 -16.43 21.48 16.26
N ASP A 16 -15.57 21.96 17.16
CA ASP A 16 -14.57 23.00 16.86
C ASP A 16 -13.47 22.46 15.93
N ARG A 17 -13.11 21.18 16.06
CA ARG A 17 -12.15 20.51 15.18
C ARG A 17 -12.73 20.32 13.77
N ILE A 18 -13.99 19.91 13.65
CA ILE A 18 -14.69 19.79 12.36
C ILE A 18 -14.80 21.14 11.67
N ALA A 19 -15.12 22.21 12.40
CA ALA A 19 -15.23 23.56 11.86
C ALA A 19 -13.90 24.09 11.30
N ARG A 20 -12.75 23.60 11.79
CA ARG A 20 -11.41 24.00 11.33
C ARG A 20 -10.92 23.22 10.10
N ILE A 21 -11.55 22.09 9.71
CA ILE A 21 -11.13 21.30 8.54
C ILE A 21 -11.01 22.16 7.28
N PRO A 22 -11.99 23.00 6.88
CA PRO A 22 -11.88 23.83 5.69
C PRO A 22 -10.70 24.81 5.74
N GLU A 23 -10.39 25.32 6.93
CA GLU A 23 -9.26 26.23 7.17
C GLU A 23 -7.92 25.52 6.96
N TYR A 24 -7.77 24.26 7.45
CA TYR A 24 -6.58 23.44 7.21
C TYR A 24 -6.33 23.20 5.73
N PHE A 25 -7.37 22.89 4.95
CA PHE A 25 -7.27 22.67 3.51
C PHE A 25 -6.97 23.94 2.71
N SER A 26 -7.48 25.10 3.16
CA SER A 26 -7.23 26.38 2.51
C SER A 26 -5.83 26.92 2.82
N LYS A 27 -5.38 26.79 4.08
CA LYS A 27 -4.17 27.42 4.58
C LYS A 27 -2.89 26.60 4.35
N TYR A 28 -3.02 25.26 4.38
CA TYR A 28 -1.88 24.35 4.34
C TYR A 28 -1.87 23.49 3.07
N SER A 29 -0.99 23.82 2.14
CA SER A 29 -0.83 23.08 0.87
C SER A 29 -0.40 21.61 1.10
N PHE A 30 0.36 21.32 2.16
CA PHE A 30 0.80 19.95 2.45
C PHE A 30 -0.37 19.02 2.80
N VAL A 31 -1.42 19.49 3.46
CA VAL A 31 -2.61 18.69 3.78
C VAL A 31 -3.33 18.26 2.50
N ARG A 32 -3.43 19.18 1.54
CA ARG A 32 -4.03 18.90 0.23
C ARG A 32 -3.19 17.90 -0.56
N ASN A 33 -1.87 18.07 -0.58
CA ASN A 33 -0.97 17.16 -1.27
C ASN A 33 -1.02 15.76 -0.62
N ALA A 34 -1.02 15.68 0.71
CA ALA A 34 -1.15 14.42 1.45
C ALA A 34 -2.45 13.68 1.11
N LEU A 35 -3.59 14.39 1.07
CA LEU A 35 -4.86 13.79 0.68
C LEU A 35 -4.83 13.27 -0.76
N LEU A 36 -4.33 14.07 -1.71
CA LEU A 36 -4.23 13.67 -3.11
C LEU A 36 -3.35 12.43 -3.28
N VAL A 37 -2.19 12.40 -2.63
CA VAL A 37 -1.27 11.25 -2.69
C VAL A 37 -1.92 10.02 -2.05
N ALA A 38 -2.57 10.15 -0.90
CA ALA A 38 -3.28 9.03 -0.27
C ALA A 38 -4.36 8.44 -1.19
N VAL A 39 -5.15 9.28 -1.87
CA VAL A 39 -6.16 8.86 -2.84
C VAL A 39 -5.53 8.16 -4.04
N LEU A 40 -4.44 8.71 -4.59
CA LEU A 40 -3.74 8.11 -5.73
C LEU A 40 -3.15 6.75 -5.39
N ILE A 41 -2.49 6.63 -4.23
CA ILE A 41 -1.94 5.35 -3.75
C ILE A 41 -3.05 4.35 -3.47
N ALA A 42 -4.16 4.76 -2.84
CA ALA A 42 -5.29 3.90 -2.57
C ALA A 42 -5.90 3.35 -3.87
N LEU A 43 -6.04 4.20 -4.90
CA LEU A 43 -6.53 3.79 -6.21
C LEU A 43 -5.59 2.76 -6.86
N CYS A 44 -4.28 3.02 -6.87
CA CYS A 44 -3.28 2.09 -7.39
C CYS A 44 -3.32 0.75 -6.67
N SER A 45 -3.30 0.79 -5.34
CA SER A 45 -3.27 -0.40 -4.49
C SER A 45 -4.54 -1.24 -4.65
N ALA A 46 -5.72 -0.61 -4.78
CA ALA A 46 -6.97 -1.33 -4.98
C ALA A 46 -7.02 -2.05 -6.33
N LEU A 47 -6.60 -1.39 -7.42
CA LEU A 47 -6.58 -2.00 -8.74
C LEU A 47 -5.61 -3.18 -8.81
N LEU A 48 -4.40 -3.03 -8.27
CA LEU A 48 -3.43 -4.12 -8.15
C LEU A 48 -3.93 -5.20 -7.19
N GLY A 49 -4.55 -4.80 -6.08
CA GLY A 49 -5.07 -5.70 -5.06
C GLY A 49 -6.07 -6.71 -5.61
N VAL A 50 -7.01 -6.29 -6.46
CA VAL A 50 -7.96 -7.21 -7.10
C VAL A 50 -7.22 -8.28 -7.92
N VAL A 51 -6.22 -7.89 -8.70
CA VAL A 51 -5.43 -8.82 -9.55
C VAL A 51 -4.61 -9.77 -8.66
N LEU A 52 -3.93 -9.26 -7.65
CA LEU A 52 -3.02 -10.02 -6.78
C LEU A 52 -3.78 -10.98 -5.87
N VAL A 53 -4.90 -10.54 -5.29
CA VAL A 53 -5.73 -11.37 -4.41
C VAL A 53 -6.37 -12.53 -5.19
N LEU A 54 -6.86 -12.29 -6.42
CA LEU A 54 -7.38 -13.36 -7.29
C LEU A 54 -6.29 -14.39 -7.62
N ARG A 55 -5.06 -13.97 -7.75
CA ARG A 55 -3.90 -14.84 -8.00
C ARG A 55 -3.31 -15.50 -6.74
N ARG A 56 -3.93 -15.31 -5.57
CA ARG A 56 -3.49 -15.82 -4.25
C ARG A 56 -2.13 -15.27 -3.81
N PHE A 57 -1.84 -14.01 -4.12
CA PHE A 57 -0.69 -13.24 -3.63
C PHE A 57 -1.14 -12.13 -2.68
N SER A 58 -2.04 -12.46 -1.74
CA SER A 58 -2.61 -11.45 -0.83
C SER A 58 -1.58 -10.81 0.09
N LEU A 59 -0.53 -11.54 0.47
CA LEU A 59 0.53 -11.04 1.36
C LEU A 59 1.66 -10.31 0.63
N ILE A 60 1.58 -10.13 -0.69
CA ILE A 60 2.69 -9.53 -1.48
C ILE A 60 2.98 -8.08 -1.09
N GLY A 61 1.94 -7.34 -0.67
CA GLY A 61 2.08 -5.96 -0.17
C GLY A 61 2.98 -5.89 1.05
N ASP A 62 2.73 -6.76 2.02
CA ASP A 62 3.51 -6.88 3.24
C ASP A 62 4.94 -7.34 2.94
N GLY A 63 5.08 -8.44 2.19
CA GLY A 63 6.38 -9.01 1.86
C GLY A 63 7.31 -8.05 1.12
N LEU A 64 6.82 -7.39 0.09
CA LEU A 64 7.63 -6.44 -0.68
C LEU A 64 7.90 -5.14 0.10
N SER A 65 7.03 -4.72 1.00
CA SER A 65 7.30 -3.59 1.90
C SER A 65 8.47 -3.90 2.83
N HIS A 66 8.55 -5.12 3.35
CA HIS A 66 9.70 -5.55 4.16
C HIS A 66 11.00 -5.66 3.35
N VAL A 67 10.92 -6.10 2.09
CA VAL A 67 12.07 -6.07 1.17
C VAL A 67 12.52 -4.64 0.91
N ALA A 68 11.58 -3.74 0.65
CA ALA A 68 11.88 -2.33 0.42
C ALA A 68 12.50 -1.68 1.66
N PHE A 69 11.99 -1.98 2.86
CA PHE A 69 12.59 -1.54 4.12
C PHE A 69 14.01 -2.05 4.29
N GLY A 70 14.26 -3.36 4.09
CA GLY A 70 15.59 -3.94 4.17
C GLY A 70 16.58 -3.31 3.18
N ALA A 71 16.13 -3.05 1.94
CA ALA A 71 16.94 -2.36 0.95
C ALA A 71 17.21 -0.89 1.30
N ALA A 72 16.23 -0.20 1.89
CA ALA A 72 16.37 1.19 2.34
C ALA A 72 17.38 1.31 3.49
N THR A 73 17.36 0.37 4.45
CA THR A 73 18.34 0.33 5.54
C THR A 73 19.77 0.10 5.05
N ILE A 74 19.95 -0.77 4.05
CA ILE A 74 21.23 -1.00 3.39
C ILE A 74 21.69 0.28 2.68
N ALA A 75 20.81 0.93 1.94
CA ALA A 75 21.10 2.18 1.24
C ALA A 75 21.55 3.29 2.21
N ALA A 76 20.83 3.45 3.31
CA ALA A 76 21.15 4.42 4.36
C ALA A 76 22.53 4.17 4.99
N THR A 77 22.86 2.90 5.29
CA THR A 77 24.16 2.52 5.86
C THR A 77 25.32 2.78 4.89
N LEU A 78 25.10 2.57 3.59
CA LEU A 78 26.09 2.82 2.55
C LEU A 78 26.19 4.28 2.11
N GLY A 79 25.30 5.17 2.61
CA GLY A 79 25.22 6.56 2.19
C GLY A 79 24.79 6.75 0.73
N ILE A 80 24.10 5.77 0.16
CA ILE A 80 23.59 5.80 -1.21
C ILE A 80 22.18 6.41 -1.18
N PHE A 81 21.80 7.11 -2.27
CA PHE A 81 20.45 7.62 -2.39
C PHE A 81 19.41 6.47 -2.34
N ASP A 82 18.57 6.51 -1.32
CA ASP A 82 17.64 5.43 -0.93
C ASP A 82 16.84 4.84 -2.12
N PHE A 83 16.29 5.69 -2.97
CA PHE A 83 15.45 5.25 -4.09
C PHE A 83 16.22 4.45 -5.15
N SER A 84 17.52 4.72 -5.36
CA SER A 84 18.33 4.06 -6.39
C SER A 84 18.66 2.61 -6.05
N LEU A 85 18.67 2.23 -4.78
CA LEU A 85 18.89 0.84 -4.35
C LEU A 85 17.55 0.13 -4.03
N THR A 86 16.65 0.81 -3.33
CA THR A 86 15.39 0.24 -2.86
C THR A 86 14.51 -0.25 -4.00
N LEU A 87 14.36 0.54 -5.07
CA LEU A 87 13.49 0.20 -6.18
C LEU A 87 13.98 -1.02 -6.97
N PRO A 88 15.25 -1.12 -7.43
CA PRO A 88 15.74 -2.30 -8.15
C PRO A 88 15.67 -3.57 -7.31
N VAL A 89 16.02 -3.50 -6.04
CA VAL A 89 16.01 -4.67 -5.13
C VAL A 89 14.57 -5.17 -4.96
N THR A 90 13.61 -4.27 -4.73
CA THR A 90 12.19 -4.62 -4.58
C THR A 90 11.61 -5.17 -5.88
N VAL A 91 11.98 -4.62 -7.04
CA VAL A 91 11.58 -5.15 -8.36
C VAL A 91 12.13 -6.55 -8.57
N LEU A 92 13.39 -6.79 -8.27
CA LEU A 92 14.00 -8.13 -8.36
C LEU A 92 13.28 -9.13 -7.45
N ALA A 93 12.98 -8.76 -6.22
CA ALA A 93 12.24 -9.59 -5.29
C ALA A 93 10.81 -9.90 -5.80
N ALA A 94 10.11 -8.91 -6.33
CA ALA A 94 8.77 -9.10 -6.92
C ALA A 94 8.79 -10.08 -8.10
N ILE A 95 9.78 -9.95 -8.99
CA ILE A 95 9.98 -10.86 -10.13
C ILE A 95 10.29 -12.27 -9.62
N LEU A 96 11.16 -12.42 -8.63
CA LEU A 96 11.51 -13.71 -8.04
C LEU A 96 10.28 -14.39 -7.41
N ILE A 97 9.48 -13.66 -6.62
CA ILE A 97 8.28 -14.19 -5.97
C ILE A 97 7.27 -14.67 -7.02
N LEU A 98 6.90 -13.81 -7.98
CA LEU A 98 5.87 -14.12 -8.97
C LEU A 98 6.32 -15.25 -9.94
N ASN A 99 7.57 -15.22 -10.40
CA ASN A 99 8.07 -16.20 -11.37
C ASN A 99 8.37 -17.56 -10.74
N THR A 100 8.88 -17.60 -9.49
CA THR A 100 9.22 -18.85 -8.82
C THR A 100 7.97 -19.60 -8.34
N SER A 101 6.96 -18.89 -7.87
CA SER A 101 5.68 -19.48 -7.48
C SER A 101 5.01 -20.21 -8.65
N GLU A 102 5.08 -19.63 -9.85
CA GLU A 102 4.51 -20.24 -11.05
C GLU A 102 5.23 -21.55 -11.46
N LYS A 103 6.57 -21.52 -11.48
CA LYS A 103 7.38 -22.64 -12.00
C LYS A 103 7.48 -23.84 -11.03
N ARG A 104 7.51 -23.58 -9.71
CA ARG A 104 7.83 -24.62 -8.72
C ARG A 104 6.66 -25.17 -7.93
N ARG A 105 5.41 -24.75 -8.22
CA ARG A 105 4.21 -25.11 -7.44
C ARG A 105 4.34 -24.80 -5.94
N ILE A 106 5.26 -23.91 -5.54
CA ILE A 106 5.38 -23.46 -4.16
C ILE A 106 4.26 -22.46 -3.93
N MET A 107 3.60 -22.55 -2.77
CA MET A 107 2.58 -21.57 -2.40
C MET A 107 3.19 -20.16 -2.41
N GLY A 108 2.59 -19.23 -3.16
CA GLY A 108 3.09 -17.86 -3.30
C GLY A 108 3.31 -17.18 -1.96
N ASP A 109 2.40 -17.38 -1.01
CA ASP A 109 2.50 -16.83 0.34
C ASP A 109 3.71 -17.36 1.13
N ALA A 110 4.13 -18.61 0.93
CA ALA A 110 5.33 -19.15 1.56
C ALA A 110 6.61 -18.49 1.02
N MET A 111 6.68 -18.25 -0.28
CA MET A 111 7.81 -17.51 -0.89
C MET A 111 7.87 -16.07 -0.38
N ILE A 112 6.73 -15.41 -0.28
CA ILE A 112 6.63 -14.06 0.28
C ILE A 112 7.15 -14.04 1.71
N ALA A 113 6.71 -14.99 2.55
CA ALA A 113 7.13 -15.07 3.95
C ALA A 113 8.66 -15.27 4.10
N ILE A 114 9.26 -16.15 3.29
CA ILE A 114 10.71 -16.40 3.31
C ILE A 114 11.47 -15.14 2.91
N VAL A 115 11.11 -14.53 1.79
CA VAL A 115 11.79 -13.34 1.27
C VAL A 115 11.63 -12.15 2.22
N SER A 116 10.43 -11.97 2.78
CA SER A 116 10.12 -10.94 3.77
C SER A 116 10.99 -11.08 5.03
N ALA A 117 10.98 -12.26 5.65
CA ALA A 117 11.74 -12.53 6.87
C ALA A 117 13.25 -12.38 6.64
N ALA A 118 13.77 -12.89 5.52
CA ALA A 118 15.18 -12.77 5.16
C ALA A 118 15.60 -11.30 4.98
N SER A 119 14.77 -10.52 4.27
CA SER A 119 15.06 -9.09 4.02
C SER A 119 15.06 -8.27 5.30
N LEU A 120 14.09 -8.51 6.19
CA LEU A 120 14.06 -7.86 7.51
C LEU A 120 15.29 -8.22 8.33
N ALA A 121 15.62 -9.52 8.44
CA ALA A 121 16.75 -9.98 9.23
C ALA A 121 18.06 -9.37 8.73
N VAL A 122 18.31 -9.39 7.42
CA VAL A 122 19.51 -8.80 6.82
C VAL A 122 19.53 -7.29 7.00
N GLY A 123 18.40 -6.61 6.77
CA GLY A 123 18.28 -5.16 6.96
C GLY A 123 18.62 -4.74 8.40
N TYR A 124 18.08 -5.42 9.39
CA TYR A 124 18.37 -5.16 10.81
C TYR A 124 19.83 -5.42 11.17
N LEU A 125 20.40 -6.54 10.71
CA LEU A 125 21.80 -6.86 10.98
C LEU A 125 22.77 -5.81 10.43
N ILE A 126 22.51 -5.33 9.22
CA ILE A 126 23.36 -4.30 8.58
C ILE A 126 23.19 -2.96 9.28
N LEU A 127 21.99 -2.61 9.69
CA LEU A 127 21.72 -1.38 10.40
C LEU A 127 22.39 -1.37 11.79
N ASP A 128 22.36 -2.48 12.52
CA ASP A 128 23.03 -2.64 13.80
C ASP A 128 24.55 -2.58 13.66
N ALA A 129 25.11 -3.28 12.68
CA ALA A 129 26.54 -3.27 12.38
C ALA A 129 27.07 -1.89 11.94
N GLY A 130 26.22 -1.08 11.29
CA GLY A 130 26.54 0.27 10.84
C GLY A 130 26.54 1.34 11.95
N GLY A 131 26.27 0.96 13.21
CA GLY A 131 26.28 1.88 14.37
C GLY A 131 25.05 2.79 14.44
N GLY A 132 24.03 2.56 13.62
CA GLY A 132 22.77 3.33 13.60
C GLY A 132 21.78 3.00 14.72
N ALA A 133 22.18 2.14 15.68
CA ALA A 133 21.31 1.56 16.70
C ALA A 133 20.64 2.55 17.67
N SER A 134 21.15 3.77 17.80
CA SER A 134 20.68 4.70 18.84
C SER A 134 19.33 5.36 18.59
N ASN A 135 18.81 5.36 17.33
CA ASN A 135 17.50 5.95 16.97
C ASN A 135 16.54 4.98 16.27
N LEU A 136 16.88 3.71 16.20
CA LEU A 136 16.21 2.67 15.42
C LEU A 136 14.73 2.45 15.74
N GLY A 137 14.35 2.58 17.02
CA GLY A 137 12.95 2.39 17.41
C GLY A 137 11.99 3.42 16.78
N GLY A 138 12.46 4.65 16.62
CA GLY A 138 11.71 5.73 15.97
C GLY A 138 11.62 5.55 14.45
N ASP A 139 12.72 5.21 13.81
CA ASP A 139 12.79 5.08 12.35
C ASP A 139 12.01 3.87 11.83
N VAL A 140 12.02 2.76 12.57
CA VAL A 140 11.22 1.57 12.25
C VAL A 140 9.73 1.84 12.41
N CYS A 141 9.31 2.49 13.50
CA CYS A 141 7.92 2.88 13.69
C CYS A 141 7.45 3.83 12.59
N THR A 142 8.27 4.79 12.18
CA THR A 142 7.94 5.72 11.10
C THR A 142 7.84 5.01 9.74
N ALA A 143 8.72 4.06 9.46
CA ALA A 143 8.68 3.27 8.23
C ALA A 143 7.47 2.32 8.17
N LEU A 144 7.06 1.74 9.30
CA LEU A 144 5.91 0.84 9.37
C LEU A 144 4.57 1.59 9.36
N PHE A 145 4.47 2.71 10.06
CA PHE A 145 3.21 3.43 10.28
C PHE A 145 3.09 4.75 9.50
N GLY A 146 4.14 5.19 8.83
CA GLY A 146 4.11 6.38 7.97
C GLY A 146 3.82 7.69 8.72
N SER A 147 4.35 7.91 9.91
CA SER A 147 3.84 8.92 10.84
C SER A 147 4.11 10.38 10.45
N SER A 148 5.23 10.69 9.78
CA SER A 148 5.61 12.08 9.46
C SER A 148 5.89 12.33 7.98
N ALA A 149 6.15 11.30 7.20
CA ALA A 149 6.51 11.43 5.78
C ALA A 149 5.35 12.04 4.94
N ILE A 150 4.11 11.71 5.26
CA ILE A 150 2.92 12.27 4.59
C ILE A 150 2.83 13.81 4.72
N LEU A 151 3.32 14.37 5.83
CA LEU A 151 3.30 15.82 6.04
C LEU A 151 4.42 16.56 5.31
N ALA A 152 5.44 15.84 4.85
CA ALA A 152 6.61 16.37 4.15
C ALA A 152 6.55 16.12 2.62
N ILE A 153 5.39 15.74 2.07
CA ILE A 153 5.24 15.42 0.65
C ILE A 153 5.51 16.66 -0.21
N ASP A 154 6.56 16.57 -1.02
CA ASP A 154 6.89 17.59 -2.00
C ASP A 154 6.01 17.45 -3.26
N THR A 155 5.88 18.56 -3.97
CA THR A 155 5.11 18.62 -5.23
C THR A 155 5.64 17.64 -6.28
N TYR A 156 6.95 17.38 -6.27
CA TYR A 156 7.57 16.38 -7.16
C TYR A 156 7.07 14.96 -6.88
N GLU A 157 6.94 14.57 -5.61
CA GLU A 157 6.43 13.25 -5.21
C GLU A 157 4.96 13.08 -5.58
N LEU A 158 4.16 14.15 -5.46
CA LEU A 158 2.77 14.18 -5.93
C LEU A 158 2.68 13.94 -7.44
N ILE A 159 3.46 14.69 -8.24
CA ILE A 159 3.46 14.56 -9.70
C ILE A 159 3.92 13.16 -10.11
N PHE A 160 4.99 12.65 -9.48
CA PHE A 160 5.48 11.30 -9.76
C PHE A 160 4.44 10.23 -9.47
N THR A 161 3.79 10.30 -8.30
CA THR A 161 2.72 9.37 -7.92
C THR A 161 1.52 9.48 -8.88
N ALA A 162 1.17 10.69 -9.31
CA ALA A 162 0.09 10.91 -10.29
C ALA A 162 0.41 10.28 -11.65
N ILE A 163 1.65 10.40 -12.13
CA ILE A 163 2.10 9.78 -13.38
C ILE A 163 2.03 8.26 -13.27
N VAL A 164 2.55 7.68 -12.19
CA VAL A 164 2.50 6.23 -11.96
C VAL A 164 1.06 5.72 -11.89
N THR A 165 0.18 6.46 -11.20
CA THR A 165 -1.26 6.14 -11.13
C THR A 165 -1.90 6.17 -12.51
N ALA A 166 -1.64 7.22 -13.30
CA ALA A 166 -2.18 7.36 -14.64
C ALA A 166 -1.72 6.20 -15.56
N ILE A 167 -0.44 5.85 -15.50
CA ILE A 167 0.11 4.71 -16.26
C ILE A 167 -0.57 3.42 -15.83
N LEU A 168 -0.72 3.16 -14.53
CA LEU A 168 -1.34 1.93 -14.03
C LEU A 168 -2.81 1.83 -14.44
N VAL A 169 -3.57 2.90 -14.32
CA VAL A 169 -4.97 2.95 -14.75
C VAL A 169 -5.06 2.71 -16.26
N ALA A 170 -4.23 3.37 -17.07
CA ALA A 170 -4.19 3.17 -18.51
C ALA A 170 -3.86 1.73 -18.88
N LEU A 171 -2.85 1.12 -18.24
CA LEU A 171 -2.49 -0.28 -18.47
C LEU A 171 -3.61 -1.24 -18.05
N THR A 172 -4.27 -0.98 -16.92
CA THR A 172 -5.39 -1.79 -16.46
C THR A 172 -6.56 -1.73 -17.45
N VAL A 173 -6.86 -0.57 -18.02
CA VAL A 173 -7.94 -0.39 -19.00
C VAL A 173 -7.57 -1.03 -20.36
N ILE A 174 -6.38 -0.73 -20.87
CA ILE A 174 -5.93 -1.23 -22.19
C ILE A 174 -5.80 -2.75 -22.18
N PHE A 175 -5.20 -3.31 -21.14
CA PHE A 175 -4.94 -4.75 -21.03
C PHE A 175 -5.99 -5.49 -20.22
N TYR A 176 -7.16 -4.89 -19.97
CA TYR A 176 -8.24 -5.45 -19.16
C TYR A 176 -8.52 -6.93 -19.45
N TYR A 177 -8.76 -7.30 -20.71
CA TYR A 177 -9.09 -8.68 -21.08
C TYR A 177 -7.91 -9.67 -20.86
N LYS A 178 -6.68 -9.20 -21.03
CA LYS A 178 -5.49 -10.03 -20.80
C LYS A 178 -5.24 -10.23 -19.31
N ILE A 179 -5.35 -9.16 -18.53
CA ILE A 179 -5.23 -9.22 -17.06
C ILE A 179 -6.32 -10.12 -16.49
N PHE A 180 -7.56 -9.99 -16.95
CA PHE A 180 -8.66 -10.86 -16.55
C PHE A 180 -8.34 -12.34 -16.83
N SER A 181 -7.97 -12.68 -18.06
CA SER A 181 -7.67 -14.06 -18.46
C SER A 181 -6.53 -14.66 -17.61
N ILE A 182 -5.45 -13.92 -17.41
CA ILE A 182 -4.29 -14.36 -16.63
C ILE A 182 -4.62 -14.49 -15.13
N SER A 183 -5.49 -13.63 -14.60
CA SER A 183 -5.85 -13.65 -13.18
C SER A 183 -6.74 -14.84 -12.80
N PHE A 184 -7.57 -15.33 -13.74
CA PHE A 184 -8.46 -16.46 -13.49
C PHE A 184 -7.82 -17.81 -13.84
N ASP A 185 -7.22 -17.92 -15.02
CA ASP A 185 -6.55 -19.15 -15.47
C ASP A 185 -5.35 -18.83 -16.37
N GLU A 186 -4.19 -18.79 -15.77
CA GLU A 186 -2.93 -18.53 -16.46
C GLU A 186 -2.57 -19.62 -17.45
N ARG A 187 -2.92 -20.89 -17.17
CA ARG A 187 -2.63 -22.01 -18.07
C ARG A 187 -3.48 -21.91 -19.33
N PHE A 188 -4.74 -21.58 -19.18
CA PHE A 188 -5.63 -21.33 -20.30
C PHE A 188 -5.17 -20.12 -21.12
N ALA A 189 -4.81 -19.02 -20.47
CA ALA A 189 -4.27 -17.83 -21.13
C ALA A 189 -3.01 -18.16 -21.95
N LYS A 190 -2.12 -19.00 -21.43
CA LYS A 190 -0.93 -19.47 -22.13
C LYS A 190 -1.27 -20.37 -23.32
N ALA A 191 -2.23 -21.28 -23.16
CA ALA A 191 -2.70 -22.17 -24.23
C ALA A 191 -3.36 -21.40 -25.40
N THR A 192 -4.00 -20.26 -25.12
CA THR A 192 -4.60 -19.38 -26.13
C THR A 192 -3.60 -18.41 -26.77
N GLY A 193 -2.28 -18.60 -26.55
CA GLY A 193 -1.22 -17.81 -27.18
C GLY A 193 -0.90 -16.48 -26.50
N THR A 194 -1.44 -16.22 -25.30
CA THR A 194 -1.07 -15.03 -24.54
C THR A 194 0.33 -15.21 -23.93
N LYS A 195 1.22 -14.21 -24.10
CA LYS A 195 2.57 -14.21 -23.50
C LYS A 195 2.48 -13.90 -22.00
N THR A 196 2.02 -14.86 -21.18
CA THR A 196 1.75 -14.69 -19.76
C THR A 196 2.98 -14.20 -18.98
N GLU A 197 4.18 -14.66 -19.33
CA GLU A 197 5.43 -14.26 -18.69
C GLU A 197 5.70 -12.75 -18.80
N ALA A 198 5.42 -12.14 -19.96
CA ALA A 198 5.59 -10.69 -20.12
C ALA A 198 4.58 -9.88 -19.29
N TYR A 199 3.33 -10.34 -19.20
CA TYR A 199 2.32 -9.70 -18.36
C TYR A 199 2.63 -9.86 -16.87
N ASN A 200 3.10 -11.03 -16.45
CA ASN A 200 3.53 -11.30 -15.08
C ASN A 200 4.71 -10.42 -14.69
N LEU A 201 5.69 -10.26 -15.57
CA LEU A 201 6.80 -9.33 -15.37
C LEU A 201 6.31 -7.89 -15.23
N GLY A 202 5.39 -7.46 -16.09
CA GLY A 202 4.79 -6.14 -16.01
C GLY A 202 4.05 -5.90 -14.69
N ILE A 203 3.22 -6.85 -14.25
CA ILE A 203 2.50 -6.80 -12.97
C ILE A 203 3.50 -6.73 -11.81
N ALA A 204 4.59 -7.54 -11.84
CA ALA A 204 5.62 -7.53 -10.80
C ALA A 204 6.30 -6.17 -10.68
N ILE A 205 6.74 -5.59 -11.79
CA ILE A 205 7.41 -4.29 -11.82
C ILE A 205 6.50 -3.19 -11.28
N ILE A 206 5.26 -3.13 -11.79
CA ILE A 206 4.31 -2.09 -11.37
C ILE A 206 3.97 -2.25 -9.89
N THR A 207 3.77 -3.49 -9.41
CA THR A 207 3.50 -3.77 -8.00
C THR A 207 4.65 -3.30 -7.12
N ALA A 208 5.89 -3.60 -7.49
CA ALA A 208 7.07 -3.15 -6.73
C ALA A 208 7.17 -1.62 -6.69
N VAL A 209 6.96 -0.94 -7.83
CA VAL A 209 7.00 0.52 -7.91
C VAL A 209 5.94 1.14 -6.99
N VAL A 210 4.70 0.67 -7.06
CA VAL A 210 3.59 1.20 -6.24
C VAL A 210 3.86 0.94 -4.74
N ILE A 211 4.38 -0.24 -4.39
CA ILE A 211 4.71 -0.55 -2.99
C ILE A 211 5.85 0.32 -2.46
N VAL A 212 6.93 0.52 -3.23
CA VAL A 212 8.06 1.37 -2.80
C VAL A 212 7.61 2.81 -2.58
N ILE A 213 6.83 3.38 -3.50
CA ILE A 213 6.29 4.73 -3.36
C ILE A 213 5.34 4.80 -2.15
N GLY A 214 4.40 3.88 -2.07
CA GLY A 214 3.39 3.87 -1.03
C GLY A 214 3.98 3.63 0.36
N MET A 215 4.96 2.74 0.49
CA MET A 215 5.64 2.49 1.76
C MET A 215 6.34 3.76 2.28
N ARG A 216 7.02 4.50 1.42
CA ARG A 216 7.70 5.74 1.81
C ARG A 216 6.74 6.83 2.29
N LEU A 217 5.60 6.94 1.63
CA LEU A 217 4.62 8.02 1.89
C LEU A 217 3.62 7.66 2.98
N ALA A 218 3.20 6.40 3.04
CA ALA A 218 2.08 5.97 3.86
C ALA A 218 2.43 4.87 4.88
N GLY A 219 3.62 4.27 4.77
CA GLY A 219 4.08 3.17 5.62
C GLY A 219 3.73 1.78 5.08
N ALA A 220 4.49 0.78 5.52
CA ALA A 220 4.37 -0.60 5.07
C ALA A 220 3.01 -1.23 5.43
N LEU A 221 2.52 -0.97 6.64
CA LEU A 221 1.27 -1.52 7.15
C LEU A 221 0.05 -1.00 6.36
N LEU A 222 0.06 0.29 5.98
CA LEU A 222 -1.03 0.85 5.17
C LEU A 222 -1.04 0.23 3.77
N MET A 223 0.13 -0.03 3.18
CA MET A 223 0.20 -0.64 1.85
C MET A 223 -0.42 -2.03 1.81
N SER A 224 -0.16 -2.86 2.83
CA SER A 224 -0.80 -4.18 2.95
C SER A 224 -2.32 -4.06 3.07
N ALA A 225 -2.80 -3.12 3.90
CA ALA A 225 -4.21 -2.89 4.11
C ALA A 225 -4.92 -2.45 2.82
N LEU A 226 -4.38 -1.43 2.12
CA LEU A 226 -4.96 -0.89 0.88
C LEU A 226 -4.98 -1.89 -0.28
N ILE A 227 -4.06 -2.85 -0.32
CA ILE A 227 -4.06 -3.89 -1.36
C ILE A 227 -5.14 -4.94 -1.07
N VAL A 228 -5.29 -5.37 0.18
CA VAL A 228 -6.12 -6.53 0.53
C VAL A 228 -7.57 -6.14 0.82
N PHE A 229 -7.81 -5.20 1.74
CA PHE A 229 -9.16 -4.95 2.26
C PHE A 229 -10.14 -4.40 1.22
N PRO A 230 -9.82 -3.39 0.38
CA PRO A 230 -10.74 -2.92 -0.65
C PRO A 230 -11.05 -3.99 -1.69
N ALA A 231 -10.04 -4.78 -2.10
CA ALA A 231 -10.21 -5.88 -3.05
C ALA A 231 -11.13 -6.96 -2.48
N MET A 232 -10.89 -7.40 -1.24
CA MET A 232 -11.71 -8.41 -0.57
C MET A 232 -13.15 -7.93 -0.32
N SER A 233 -13.32 -6.64 0.03
CA SER A 233 -14.63 -6.02 0.20
C SER A 233 -15.42 -6.01 -1.11
N ALA A 234 -14.78 -5.60 -2.20
CA ALA A 234 -15.40 -5.58 -3.52
C ALA A 234 -15.78 -6.97 -4.03
N MET A 235 -14.96 -7.99 -3.77
CA MET A 235 -15.26 -9.38 -4.11
C MET A 235 -16.46 -9.95 -3.36
N LYS A 236 -16.80 -9.42 -2.18
CA LYS A 236 -18.03 -9.80 -1.46
C LYS A 236 -19.28 -9.18 -2.06
N LEU A 237 -19.14 -8.00 -2.69
CA LEU A 237 -20.27 -7.24 -3.25
C LEU A 237 -20.55 -7.58 -4.71
N CYS A 238 -19.52 -7.90 -5.48
CA CYS A 238 -19.60 -7.98 -6.93
C CYS A 238 -19.29 -9.37 -7.46
N LYS A 239 -20.07 -9.80 -8.48
CA LYS A 239 -19.91 -11.11 -9.16
C LYS A 239 -19.11 -11.03 -10.46
N SER A 240 -18.83 -9.82 -10.98
CA SER A 240 -18.07 -9.64 -12.22
C SER A 240 -16.76 -8.90 -11.97
N PHE A 241 -15.71 -9.29 -12.69
CA PHE A 241 -14.37 -8.72 -12.54
C PHE A 241 -14.35 -7.19 -12.74
N LYS A 242 -15.09 -6.68 -13.75
CA LYS A 242 -15.20 -5.25 -14.01
C LYS A 242 -15.80 -4.50 -12.83
N MET A 243 -16.91 -5.01 -12.29
CA MET A 243 -17.58 -4.39 -11.15
C MET A 243 -16.71 -4.47 -9.89
N THR A 244 -15.96 -5.58 -9.72
CA THR A 244 -15.02 -5.73 -8.60
C THR A 244 -13.89 -4.69 -8.65
N LEU A 245 -13.30 -4.43 -9.85
CA LEU A 245 -12.28 -3.39 -10.01
C LEU A 245 -12.82 -2.00 -9.66
N ILE A 246 -14.02 -1.65 -10.18
CA ILE A 246 -14.64 -0.35 -9.93
C ILE A 246 -15.02 -0.21 -8.46
N ALA A 247 -15.64 -1.23 -7.88
CA ALA A 247 -16.03 -1.21 -6.47
C ALA A 247 -14.81 -1.12 -5.53
N ALA A 248 -13.74 -1.86 -5.81
CA ALA A 248 -12.49 -1.79 -5.04
C ALA A 248 -11.89 -0.39 -5.09
N ALA A 249 -11.84 0.24 -6.27
CA ALA A 249 -11.35 1.60 -6.44
C ALA A 249 -12.19 2.62 -5.65
N ILE A 250 -13.52 2.52 -5.70
CA ILE A 250 -14.43 3.42 -4.96
C ILE A 250 -14.25 3.24 -3.46
N ILE A 251 -14.21 1.99 -2.97
CA ILE A 251 -14.05 1.68 -1.54
C ILE A 251 -12.70 2.22 -1.05
N ALA A 252 -11.60 1.98 -1.77
CA ALA A 252 -10.27 2.42 -1.38
C ALA A 252 -10.17 3.95 -1.32
N VAL A 253 -10.69 4.66 -2.33
CA VAL A 253 -10.71 6.13 -2.35
C VAL A 253 -11.55 6.67 -1.20
N PHE A 254 -12.72 6.08 -0.95
CA PHE A 254 -13.57 6.47 0.19
C PHE A 254 -12.86 6.27 1.53
N CYS A 255 -12.24 5.10 1.75
CA CYS A 255 -11.50 4.80 2.97
C CYS A 255 -10.28 5.71 3.15
N ALA A 256 -9.56 6.02 2.07
CA ALA A 256 -8.42 6.94 2.12
C ALA A 256 -8.86 8.36 2.51
N VAL A 257 -9.89 8.91 1.85
CA VAL A 257 -10.40 10.25 2.15
C VAL A 257 -10.92 10.32 3.59
N PHE A 258 -11.77 9.36 3.97
CA PHE A 258 -12.37 9.33 5.31
C PHE A 258 -11.31 9.10 6.39
N GLY A 259 -10.32 8.21 6.14
CA GLY A 259 -9.22 7.93 7.04
C GLY A 259 -8.30 9.13 7.26
N VAL A 260 -7.96 9.89 6.21
CA VAL A 260 -7.18 11.13 6.34
C VAL A 260 -7.95 12.17 7.15
N LEU A 261 -9.25 12.38 6.88
CA LEU A 261 -10.07 13.30 7.64
C LEU A 261 -10.17 12.91 9.12
N LEU A 262 -10.36 11.62 9.39
CA LEU A 262 -10.44 11.09 10.75
C LEU A 262 -9.10 11.22 11.49
N SER A 263 -7.98 10.99 10.78
CA SER A 263 -6.62 11.18 11.32
C SER A 263 -6.39 12.63 11.78
N ILE A 264 -6.83 13.61 10.98
CA ILE A 264 -6.73 15.04 11.35
C ILE A 264 -7.58 15.34 12.58
N LEU A 265 -8.78 14.74 12.69
CA LEU A 265 -9.68 14.96 13.83
C LEU A 265 -9.16 14.33 15.12
N LEU A 266 -8.59 13.13 15.03
CA LEU A 266 -8.14 12.34 16.19
C LEU A 266 -6.66 12.56 16.52
N GLU A 267 -5.91 13.33 15.72
CA GLU A 267 -4.47 13.54 15.85
C GLU A 267 -3.67 12.21 15.88
N THR A 268 -4.08 11.26 15.03
CA THR A 268 -3.52 9.91 14.95
C THR A 268 -2.66 9.74 13.68
N PRO A 269 -1.73 8.76 13.63
CA PRO A 269 -0.96 8.46 12.42
C PRO A 269 -1.88 8.14 11.25
N VAL A 270 -1.68 8.84 10.12
CA VAL A 270 -2.57 8.75 8.94
C VAL A 270 -2.66 7.33 8.41
N GLY A 271 -1.52 6.63 8.29
CA GLY A 271 -1.48 5.26 7.77
C GLY A 271 -2.29 4.28 8.61
N ALA A 272 -2.11 4.33 9.95
CA ALA A 272 -2.85 3.45 10.86
C ALA A 272 -4.36 3.74 10.85
N THR A 273 -4.74 5.02 10.72
CA THR A 273 -6.16 5.42 10.71
C THR A 273 -6.85 4.98 9.43
N ILE A 274 -6.21 5.13 8.26
CA ILE A 274 -6.74 4.62 6.99
C ILE A 274 -6.89 3.10 7.06
N ALA A 275 -5.87 2.38 7.55
CA ALA A 275 -5.93 0.93 7.70
C ALA A 275 -7.09 0.48 8.63
N ALA A 276 -7.31 1.21 9.73
CA ALA A 276 -8.44 0.94 10.62
C ALA A 276 -9.80 1.13 9.92
N VAL A 277 -9.95 2.19 9.11
CA VAL A 277 -11.15 2.43 8.31
C VAL A 277 -11.36 1.33 7.27
N ASP A 278 -10.29 0.87 6.61
CA ASP A 278 -10.34 -0.25 5.66
C ASP A 278 -10.82 -1.56 6.33
N ILE A 279 -10.31 -1.87 7.53
CA ILE A 279 -10.73 -3.04 8.31
C ILE A 279 -12.22 -2.94 8.67
N LEU A 280 -12.67 -1.77 9.14
CA LEU A 280 -14.07 -1.55 9.50
C LEU A 280 -14.98 -1.66 8.26
N SER A 281 -14.57 -1.10 7.12
CA SER A 281 -15.31 -1.21 5.87
C SER A 281 -15.45 -2.66 5.41
N TYR A 282 -14.34 -3.43 5.46
CA TYR A 282 -14.36 -4.85 5.15
C TYR A 282 -15.30 -5.62 6.08
N GLY A 283 -15.26 -5.36 7.39
CA GLY A 283 -16.15 -5.97 8.37
C GLY A 283 -17.63 -5.70 8.05
N ALA A 284 -17.96 -4.46 7.72
CA ALA A 284 -19.32 -4.07 7.35
C ALA A 284 -19.79 -4.81 6.07
N PHE A 285 -18.96 -4.86 5.02
CA PHE A 285 -19.30 -5.57 3.78
C PHE A 285 -19.29 -7.09 3.94
N ALA A 286 -18.46 -7.65 4.82
CA ALA A 286 -18.49 -9.08 5.13
C ALA A 286 -19.79 -9.51 5.82
N ILE A 287 -20.37 -8.64 6.66
CA ILE A 287 -21.66 -8.88 7.30
C ILE A 287 -22.80 -8.68 6.30
N ALA A 288 -22.74 -7.62 5.48
CA ALA A 288 -23.77 -7.34 4.48
C ALA A 288 -23.81 -8.40 3.37
N GLY A 289 -22.64 -8.84 2.87
CA GLY A 289 -22.54 -9.86 1.81
C GLY A 289 -22.92 -11.30 2.25
N ARG A 290 -23.13 -11.53 3.54
CA ARG A 290 -23.58 -12.82 4.06
C ARG A 290 -25.09 -13.06 3.86
N LYS A 291 -25.82 -12.01 3.48
CA LYS A 291 -27.28 -12.04 3.29
C LYS A 291 -27.73 -12.19 1.81
N GLY A 292 -26.82 -12.30 0.88
CA GLY A 292 -27.07 -12.57 -0.55
C GLY A 292 -26.33 -13.80 -1.05
#